data_e38395eab321987302d81f65e7011458
#
_entry.id   e38395eab321987302d81f65e7011458
#
_cell.length_a   1.000
_cell.length_b   1.000
_cell.length_c   1.000
_cell.angle_alpha   90.00
_cell.angle_beta   90.00
_cell.angle_gamma   90.00
#
_symmetry.space_group_name_H-M   'P 1'
#
loop_
_entity.id
_entity.type
_entity.pdbx_description
1 polymer ?
#
loop_
_entity_poly.entity_id
_entity_poly.type
_entity_poly.pdbx_seq_one_letter_code
_entity_poly.pdbx_strand_id
1 'polypeptide(L)'
;MNSDRRTFLRMAGAAVIASPAAQLARGQARAKVLLPHPSWDCGMKGGIPNPESASLIFETQLKLDRLAKIGKTQYGNRRVAVALEGTTTGPKFTGTVMTGALDFELTLSNGTVEVEQIFVFHTSDGKYIYSRNAGVGADAKGVRMAMDFEAPNGSSAEWMNSGKYVARRILDENAKALTIRVYDVSSVAIPTGAAGVTRIVKPSDAPPQPWDNRMKGADEKQGKELIVESVGLSPSQRVGASKRGNRNIIPITGGDLSGRITGKVLSGGADYQNLSGPPAIDARYLWQASDGEIIIVRNTTSTGGLVPIFEARVDGPYAYLNTGKFLSSNPGFANGGVKITMYDSTN
;
A
#
# COMPACT_ATOMS: atom_id res chain seq x y z
N MET A 1 19.67 11.53 16.96
CA MET A 1 18.55 12.15 16.24
C MET A 1 18.92 12.82 14.91
N ASN A 2 20.21 13.12 14.63
CA ASN A 2 20.62 13.84 13.41
C ASN A 2 21.07 12.95 12.22
N SER A 3 21.26 11.65 12.40
CA SER A 3 21.75 10.77 11.32
C SER A 3 20.68 10.42 10.28
N ASP A 4 19.43 10.25 10.71
CA ASP A 4 18.35 9.83 9.80
C ASP A 4 17.92 10.92 8.83
N ARG A 5 17.95 12.19 9.26
CA ARG A 5 17.66 13.33 8.39
C ARG A 5 18.72 13.50 7.28
N ARG A 6 19.99 13.26 7.60
CA ARG A 6 21.07 13.35 6.61
C ARG A 6 21.03 12.22 5.57
N THR A 7 20.61 11.03 6.00
CA THR A 7 20.48 9.88 5.11
C THR A 7 19.32 10.07 4.13
N PHE A 8 18.18 10.59 4.60
CA PHE A 8 17.05 10.89 3.74
C PHE A 8 17.36 12.01 2.74
N LEU A 9 18.06 13.07 3.17
CA LEU A 9 18.53 14.15 2.30
C LEU A 9 19.48 13.67 1.18
N ARG A 10 20.39 12.75 1.50
CA ARG A 10 21.27 12.17 0.48
C ARG A 10 20.53 11.30 -0.53
N MET A 11 19.45 10.65 -0.12
CA MET A 11 18.64 9.81 -1.00
C MET A 11 17.73 10.63 -1.92
N ALA A 12 17.15 11.73 -1.43
CA ALA A 12 16.33 12.63 -2.26
C ALA A 12 17.17 13.44 -3.26
N GLY A 13 18.41 13.82 -2.89
CA GLY A 13 19.33 14.54 -3.77
C GLY A 13 20.00 13.68 -4.85
N ALA A 14 20.12 12.37 -4.65
CA ALA A 14 20.72 11.46 -5.64
C ALA A 14 19.76 11.09 -6.80
N ALA A 15 18.50 11.48 -6.73
CA ALA A 15 17.52 11.24 -7.79
C ALA A 15 17.68 12.14 -9.02
N VAL A 16 18.65 13.03 -9.03
CA VAL A 16 18.75 14.08 -10.05
C VAL A 16 19.97 13.87 -10.89
N ILE A 17 20.52 12.95 -11.35
CA ILE A 17 21.39 12.95 -12.56
C ILE A 17 21.70 11.48 -12.95
N ALA A 18 20.81 10.87 -13.70
CA ALA A 18 21.21 9.78 -14.59
C ALA A 18 21.00 10.26 -16.04
N SER A 19 22.05 10.17 -16.85
CA SER A 19 21.97 10.57 -18.25
C SER A 19 20.95 9.75 -19.05
N PRO A 20 20.30 10.30 -20.09
CA PRO A 20 19.27 9.62 -20.87
C PRO A 20 19.69 8.28 -21.48
N ALA A 21 20.98 8.12 -21.80
CA ALA A 21 21.49 6.88 -22.39
C ALA A 21 21.58 5.71 -21.38
N ALA A 22 21.82 5.98 -20.11
CA ALA A 22 21.82 4.97 -19.05
C ALA A 22 20.39 4.54 -18.65
N GLN A 23 19.40 5.36 -18.95
CA GLN A 23 17.99 5.06 -18.69
C GLN A 23 17.38 4.09 -19.72
N LEU A 24 17.81 4.14 -20.98
CA LEU A 24 17.32 3.25 -22.04
C LEU A 24 17.74 1.79 -21.85
N ALA A 25 18.95 1.53 -21.34
CA ALA A 25 19.41 0.16 -21.06
C ALA A 25 18.81 -0.42 -19.76
N ARG A 26 18.31 0.42 -18.86
CA ARG A 26 17.67 0.03 -17.60
C ARG A 26 16.14 -0.05 -17.66
N GLY A 27 15.55 0.27 -18.81
CA GLY A 27 14.10 0.31 -19.02
C GLY A 27 13.38 -1.04 -18.89
N GLN A 28 14.08 -2.12 -18.57
CA GLN A 28 13.48 -3.43 -18.32
C GLN A 28 13.52 -3.88 -16.85
N ALA A 29 14.25 -3.20 -15.99
CA ALA A 29 14.02 -3.34 -14.56
C ALA A 29 12.80 -2.49 -14.18
N ARG A 30 11.60 -2.86 -14.70
CA ARG A 30 10.34 -2.41 -14.12
C ARG A 30 10.52 -2.48 -12.61
N ALA A 31 10.18 -1.40 -11.94
CA ALA A 31 10.07 -1.39 -10.50
C ALA A 31 9.22 -2.60 -10.08
N LYS A 32 9.87 -3.73 -9.85
CA LYS A 32 9.30 -5.00 -9.33
C LYS A 32 8.74 -4.83 -7.93
N VAL A 33 8.33 -3.62 -7.55
CA VAL A 33 8.74 -3.28 -6.24
C VAL A 33 7.62 -3.22 -5.24
N LEU A 34 6.45 -2.85 -5.61
CA LEU A 34 5.50 -2.40 -4.59
C LEU A 34 4.11 -3.01 -4.77
N LEU A 35 3.95 -3.80 -5.76
CA LEU A 35 2.74 -4.58 -5.96
C LEU A 35 2.78 -5.83 -5.08
N PRO A 36 1.66 -6.37 -4.62
CA PRO A 36 1.56 -7.76 -4.25
C PRO A 36 2.23 -8.58 -5.34
N HIS A 37 2.61 -9.81 -5.05
CA HIS A 37 3.19 -10.69 -6.05
C HIS A 37 2.48 -10.47 -7.41
N PRO A 38 3.20 -10.40 -8.57
CA PRO A 38 2.59 -10.05 -9.87
C PRO A 38 1.35 -10.84 -10.27
N SER A 39 1.21 -12.05 -9.71
CA SER A 39 0.03 -12.89 -9.90
C SER A 39 -1.12 -12.58 -8.93
N TRP A 40 -0.97 -11.63 -7.99
CA TRP A 40 -1.94 -11.35 -6.93
C TRP A 40 -2.17 -12.49 -5.93
N ASP A 41 -1.78 -13.69 -6.26
CA ASP A 41 -1.96 -14.92 -5.49
C ASP A 41 -0.72 -15.29 -4.68
N CYS A 42 0.28 -14.42 -4.65
CA CYS A 42 1.57 -14.64 -3.98
C CYS A 42 2.23 -15.98 -4.38
N GLY A 43 2.09 -16.37 -5.64
CA GLY A 43 2.61 -17.62 -6.21
C GLY A 43 1.69 -18.84 -6.04
N MET A 44 0.49 -18.67 -5.52
CA MET A 44 -0.52 -19.72 -5.39
C MET A 44 -1.38 -19.82 -6.65
N LYS A 45 -0.80 -20.23 -7.77
CA LYS A 45 -1.42 -20.27 -9.11
C LYS A 45 -2.76 -21.02 -9.17
N GLY A 46 -3.00 -21.96 -8.26
CA GLY A 46 -4.26 -22.70 -8.14
C GLY A 46 -5.40 -21.91 -7.50
N GLY A 47 -5.10 -20.77 -6.89
CA GLY A 47 -6.00 -19.95 -6.09
C GLY A 47 -5.63 -19.97 -4.60
N ILE A 48 -6.39 -19.25 -3.78
CA ILE A 48 -6.18 -19.17 -2.33
C ILE A 48 -6.96 -20.30 -1.66
N PRO A 49 -6.29 -21.29 -1.01
CA PRO A 49 -6.97 -22.38 -0.34
C PRO A 49 -7.76 -21.91 0.88
N ASN A 50 -8.58 -22.81 1.44
CA ASN A 50 -9.19 -22.55 2.74
C ASN A 50 -8.11 -22.45 3.80
N PRO A 51 -7.98 -21.31 4.51
CA PRO A 51 -6.94 -21.12 5.53
C PRO A 51 -6.96 -22.22 6.60
N GLU A 52 -8.15 -22.60 7.06
CA GLU A 52 -8.34 -23.57 8.14
C GLU A 52 -7.93 -25.01 7.77
N SER A 53 -7.56 -25.26 6.52
CA SER A 53 -6.95 -26.54 6.10
C SER A 53 -5.47 -26.66 6.48
N ALA A 54 -4.88 -25.62 7.03
CA ALA A 54 -3.46 -25.51 7.35
C ALA A 54 -3.22 -25.10 8.82
N SER A 55 -1.96 -25.10 9.24
CA SER A 55 -1.60 -24.72 10.60
C SER A 55 -1.64 -23.22 10.80
N LEU A 56 -2.32 -22.75 11.82
CA LEU A 56 -2.26 -21.36 12.27
C LEU A 56 -0.84 -21.03 12.69
N ILE A 57 -0.29 -19.93 12.16
CA ILE A 57 1.05 -19.45 12.55
C ILE A 57 1.01 -18.26 13.47
N PHE A 58 0.04 -17.37 13.30
CA PHE A 58 -0.26 -16.27 14.22
C PHE A 58 -1.63 -15.65 13.94
N GLU A 59 -2.14 -14.93 14.94
CA GLU A 59 -3.30 -14.06 14.83
C GLU A 59 -2.86 -12.62 15.15
N THR A 60 -3.35 -11.68 14.35
CA THR A 60 -3.17 -10.24 14.59
C THR A 60 -4.52 -9.62 14.91
N GLN A 61 -4.58 -8.90 16.01
CA GLN A 61 -5.73 -8.09 16.40
C GLN A 61 -5.36 -6.62 16.28
N LEU A 62 -6.12 -5.88 15.47
CA LEU A 62 -5.93 -4.47 15.19
C LEU A 62 -7.10 -3.68 15.76
N LYS A 63 -6.80 -2.64 16.52
CA LYS A 63 -7.76 -1.60 16.87
C LYS A 63 -7.75 -0.55 15.77
N LEU A 64 -8.92 -0.18 15.27
CA LEU A 64 -9.02 0.81 14.21
C LEU A 64 -9.15 2.22 14.78
N ASP A 65 -8.38 3.13 14.22
CA ASP A 65 -8.57 4.58 14.40
C ASP A 65 -9.87 5.00 13.68
N ARG A 66 -9.97 4.62 12.42
CA ARG A 66 -11.13 4.97 11.59
C ARG A 66 -11.44 3.90 10.55
N LEU A 67 -12.70 3.92 10.12
CA LEU A 67 -13.15 3.27 8.89
C LEU A 67 -13.65 4.39 7.95
N ALA A 68 -12.77 4.84 7.06
CA ALA A 68 -13.08 5.88 6.10
C ALA A 68 -13.97 5.30 4.99
N LYS A 69 -15.15 5.88 4.78
CA LYS A 69 -16.08 5.51 3.71
C LYS A 69 -15.95 6.52 2.59
N ILE A 70 -15.33 6.12 1.49
CA ILE A 70 -15.18 6.96 0.28
C ILE A 70 -16.47 6.92 -0.54
N GLY A 71 -17.15 5.78 -0.54
CA GLY A 71 -18.34 5.53 -1.34
C GLY A 71 -18.01 4.99 -2.73
N LYS A 72 -18.88 5.23 -3.71
CA LYS A 72 -18.71 4.74 -5.07
C LYS A 72 -17.61 5.50 -5.78
N THR A 73 -16.52 4.80 -6.12
CA THR A 73 -15.42 5.29 -6.95
C THR A 73 -15.50 4.70 -8.35
N GLN A 74 -14.55 5.07 -9.23
CA GLN A 74 -14.44 4.48 -10.57
C GLN A 74 -14.23 2.96 -10.58
N TYR A 75 -13.81 2.36 -9.46
CA TYR A 75 -13.53 0.93 -9.33
C TYR A 75 -14.65 0.14 -8.64
N GLY A 76 -15.49 0.80 -7.89
CA GLY A 76 -16.56 0.21 -7.09
C GLY A 76 -16.80 0.96 -5.79
N ASN A 77 -17.48 0.35 -4.84
CA ASN A 77 -17.71 0.97 -3.53
C ASN A 77 -16.49 0.76 -2.64
N ARG A 78 -15.85 1.86 -2.22
CA ARG A 78 -14.56 1.89 -1.55
C ARG A 78 -14.68 2.33 -0.09
N ARG A 79 -13.97 1.61 0.78
CA ARG A 79 -13.71 2.03 2.16
C ARG A 79 -12.28 1.65 2.58
N VAL A 80 -11.74 2.34 3.57
CA VAL A 80 -10.38 2.10 4.07
C VAL A 80 -10.41 2.06 5.59
N ALA A 81 -9.99 0.94 6.18
CA ALA A 81 -9.72 0.87 7.60
C ALA A 81 -8.28 1.30 7.88
N VAL A 82 -8.09 2.19 8.85
CA VAL A 82 -6.79 2.65 9.31
C VAL A 82 -6.58 2.15 10.72
N ALA A 83 -5.52 1.36 10.94
CA ALA A 83 -5.22 0.83 12.25
C ALA A 83 -4.50 1.85 13.13
N LEU A 84 -4.91 1.92 14.39
CA LEU A 84 -4.26 2.68 15.43
C LEU A 84 -3.08 1.91 16.02
N GLU A 85 -3.33 0.64 16.34
CA GLU A 85 -2.37 -0.26 16.97
C GLU A 85 -2.77 -1.71 16.71
N GLY A 86 -1.84 -2.64 16.85
CA GLY A 86 -2.13 -4.05 16.71
C GLY A 86 -1.19 -4.93 17.50
N THR A 87 -1.74 -6.05 17.99
CA THR A 87 -0.99 -7.09 18.68
C THR A 87 -1.04 -8.37 17.85
N THR A 88 0.10 -9.01 17.71
CA THR A 88 0.23 -10.30 17.01
C THR A 88 0.70 -11.36 17.98
N THR A 89 -0.02 -12.47 18.05
CA THR A 89 0.29 -13.61 18.90
C THR A 89 0.12 -14.92 18.14
N GLY A 90 0.98 -15.89 18.39
CA GLY A 90 0.85 -17.20 17.77
C GLY A 90 2.04 -18.12 18.00
N PRO A 91 1.93 -19.38 17.55
CA PRO A 91 2.95 -20.38 17.79
C PRO A 91 4.28 -20.11 17.07
N LYS A 92 4.26 -19.36 15.96
CA LYS A 92 5.50 -19.08 15.19
C LYS A 92 5.93 -17.61 15.25
N PHE A 93 5.04 -16.69 15.64
CA PHE A 93 5.35 -15.26 15.63
C PHE A 93 4.56 -14.48 16.67
N THR A 94 5.26 -13.61 17.39
CA THR A 94 4.69 -12.59 18.28
C THR A 94 5.30 -11.23 17.97
N GLY A 95 4.50 -10.18 18.09
CA GLY A 95 4.94 -8.82 17.81
C GLY A 95 3.80 -7.82 17.85
N THR A 96 4.04 -6.65 17.31
CA THR A 96 3.02 -5.59 17.19
C THR A 96 2.89 -5.18 15.73
N VAL A 97 1.74 -4.62 15.36
CA VAL A 97 1.57 -3.89 14.10
C VAL A 97 1.71 -2.41 14.36
N MET A 98 2.51 -1.76 13.54
CA MET A 98 2.76 -0.33 13.66
C MET A 98 1.53 0.49 13.26
N THR A 99 1.35 1.62 13.94
CA THR A 99 0.28 2.57 13.66
C THR A 99 0.26 3.00 12.20
N GLY A 100 -0.94 3.15 11.65
CA GLY A 100 -1.13 3.62 10.27
C GLY A 100 -1.24 2.50 9.23
N ALA A 101 -1.28 1.24 9.67
CA ALA A 101 -1.57 0.13 8.76
C ALA A 101 -2.91 0.35 8.04
N LEU A 102 -2.94 0.00 6.75
CA LEU A 102 -4.07 0.26 5.85
C LEU A 102 -4.71 -1.05 5.37
N ASP A 103 -6.03 -1.06 5.37
CA ASP A 103 -6.85 -2.12 4.78
C ASP A 103 -7.83 -1.46 3.80
N PHE A 104 -7.55 -1.56 2.51
CA PHE A 104 -8.35 -1.04 1.42
C PHE A 104 -9.36 -2.08 0.99
N GLU A 105 -10.64 -1.82 1.18
CA GLU A 105 -11.72 -2.69 0.75
C GLU A 105 -12.46 -2.09 -0.45
N LEU A 106 -12.68 -2.90 -1.47
CA LEU A 106 -13.43 -2.55 -2.68
C LEU A 106 -14.53 -3.56 -2.90
N THR A 107 -15.77 -3.11 -2.86
CA THR A 107 -16.93 -3.94 -3.25
C THR A 107 -17.29 -3.65 -4.70
N LEU A 108 -17.19 -4.67 -5.55
CA LEU A 108 -17.54 -4.61 -6.97
C LEU A 108 -19.06 -4.65 -7.16
N SER A 109 -19.52 -4.30 -8.37
CA SER A 109 -20.96 -4.28 -8.70
C SER A 109 -21.65 -5.64 -8.58
N ASN A 110 -20.91 -6.73 -8.71
CA ASN A 110 -21.41 -8.11 -8.55
C ASN A 110 -21.39 -8.59 -7.08
N GLY A 111 -21.05 -7.72 -6.12
CA GLY A 111 -20.95 -8.05 -4.70
C GLY A 111 -19.61 -8.65 -4.28
N THR A 112 -18.71 -8.98 -5.22
CA THR A 112 -17.36 -9.46 -4.88
C THR A 112 -16.61 -8.39 -4.12
N VAL A 113 -15.93 -8.78 -3.06
CA VAL A 113 -15.08 -7.89 -2.26
C VAL A 113 -13.62 -8.20 -2.53
N GLU A 114 -12.88 -7.19 -2.94
CA GLU A 114 -11.42 -7.22 -3.05
C GLU A 114 -10.82 -6.43 -1.88
N VAL A 115 -9.70 -6.91 -1.34
CA VAL A 115 -8.99 -6.26 -0.25
C VAL A 115 -7.51 -6.18 -0.57
N GLU A 116 -6.91 -5.03 -0.32
CA GLU A 116 -5.47 -4.84 -0.25
C GLU A 116 -5.10 -4.36 1.14
N GLN A 117 -4.12 -5.02 1.78
CA GLN A 117 -3.63 -4.63 3.09
C GLN A 117 -2.15 -4.30 3.03
N ILE A 118 -1.75 -3.29 3.80
CA ILE A 118 -0.36 -2.93 3.98
C ILE A 118 -0.10 -2.75 5.46
N PHE A 119 0.71 -3.66 6.02
CA PHE A 119 1.08 -3.68 7.42
C PHE A 119 2.60 -3.63 7.59
N VAL A 120 3.03 -3.08 8.71
CA VAL A 120 4.40 -3.20 9.19
C VAL A 120 4.35 -3.83 10.57
N PHE A 121 4.94 -5.00 10.70
CA PHE A 121 5.09 -5.67 12.00
C PHE A 121 6.40 -5.23 12.65
N HIS A 122 6.38 -5.19 13.96
CA HIS A 122 7.57 -4.95 14.78
C HIS A 122 7.77 -6.13 15.73
N THR A 123 8.92 -6.75 15.65
CA THR A 123 9.29 -7.92 16.44
C THR A 123 9.85 -7.54 17.79
N SER A 124 9.86 -8.47 18.74
CA SER A 124 10.44 -8.26 20.08
C SER A 124 11.95 -7.97 20.06
N ASP A 125 12.67 -8.43 19.03
CA ASP A 125 14.09 -8.14 18.79
C ASP A 125 14.33 -6.86 17.97
N GLY A 126 13.31 -6.02 17.81
CA GLY A 126 13.41 -4.68 17.23
C GLY A 126 13.49 -4.65 15.70
N LYS A 127 13.07 -5.72 15.01
CA LYS A 127 13.03 -5.77 13.55
C LYS A 127 11.66 -5.35 13.01
N TYR A 128 11.66 -4.76 11.82
CA TYR A 128 10.44 -4.46 11.07
C TYR A 128 10.25 -5.48 9.96
N ILE A 129 9.00 -5.89 9.73
CA ILE A 129 8.60 -6.78 8.65
C ILE A 129 7.52 -6.06 7.84
N TYR A 130 7.76 -5.84 6.57
CA TYR A 130 6.77 -5.27 5.67
C TYR A 130 5.84 -6.37 5.15
N SER A 131 4.55 -6.13 5.16
CA SER A 131 3.55 -7.05 4.62
C SER A 131 2.59 -6.31 3.71
N ARG A 132 2.42 -6.83 2.51
CA ARG A 132 1.45 -6.34 1.55
C ARG A 132 0.63 -7.50 1.02
N ASN A 133 -0.64 -7.50 1.31
CA ASN A 133 -1.52 -8.65 1.17
C ASN A 133 -2.65 -8.32 0.22
N ALA A 134 -3.13 -9.33 -0.48
CA ALA A 134 -4.24 -9.22 -1.40
C ALA A 134 -5.29 -10.29 -1.10
N GLY A 135 -6.56 -9.93 -1.15
CA GLY A 135 -7.63 -10.86 -0.86
C GLY A 135 -8.85 -10.65 -1.73
N VAL A 136 -9.68 -11.68 -1.74
CA VAL A 136 -10.97 -11.66 -2.42
C VAL A 136 -11.96 -12.53 -1.67
N GLY A 137 -13.23 -12.15 -1.71
CA GLY A 137 -14.33 -12.91 -1.15
C GLY A 137 -15.64 -12.63 -1.88
N ALA A 138 -16.63 -13.50 -1.69
CA ALA A 138 -17.98 -13.27 -2.21
C ALA A 138 -18.67 -12.11 -1.48
N ASP A 139 -18.25 -11.85 -0.25
CA ASP A 139 -18.67 -10.74 0.60
C ASP A 139 -17.56 -10.37 1.58
N ALA A 140 -17.74 -9.31 2.36
CA ALA A 140 -16.75 -8.82 3.30
C ALA A 140 -16.41 -9.79 4.45
N LYS A 141 -17.28 -10.75 4.76
CA LYS A 141 -17.08 -11.75 5.83
C LYS A 141 -16.26 -12.94 5.34
N GLY A 142 -16.31 -13.24 4.05
CA GLY A 142 -15.67 -14.39 3.43
C GLY A 142 -14.31 -14.10 2.79
N VAL A 143 -13.70 -12.94 3.05
CA VAL A 143 -12.43 -12.57 2.40
C VAL A 143 -11.29 -13.46 2.88
N ARG A 144 -10.64 -14.11 1.92
CA ARG A 144 -9.38 -14.83 2.09
C ARG A 144 -8.24 -13.99 1.52
N MET A 145 -7.12 -13.95 2.25
CA MET A 145 -5.99 -13.13 1.88
C MET A 145 -4.80 -14.01 1.50
N ALA A 146 -4.13 -13.68 0.42
CA ALA A 146 -2.75 -14.12 0.18
C ALA A 146 -1.82 -13.13 0.88
N MET A 147 -0.98 -13.65 1.78
CA MET A 147 -0.08 -12.83 2.59
C MET A 147 1.32 -12.83 1.96
N ASP A 148 1.89 -11.65 1.82
CA ASP A 148 3.23 -11.48 1.26
C ASP A 148 4.10 -10.66 2.21
N PHE A 149 5.08 -11.33 2.82
CA PHE A 149 5.98 -10.74 3.80
C PHE A 149 7.34 -10.42 3.20
N GLU A 150 7.92 -9.33 3.64
CA GLU A 150 9.32 -8.98 3.42
C GLU A 150 9.98 -8.76 4.78
N ALA A 151 10.58 -9.82 5.31
CA ALA A 151 11.37 -9.80 6.54
C ALA A 151 12.84 -9.47 6.21
N PRO A 152 13.61 -8.92 7.16
CA PRO A 152 15.05 -8.72 6.97
C PRO A 152 15.75 -10.05 6.73
N ASN A 153 16.60 -10.11 5.71
CA ASN A 153 17.44 -11.28 5.46
C ASN A 153 18.38 -11.51 6.64
N GLY A 154 18.58 -12.75 7.03
CA GLY A 154 19.39 -13.14 8.19
C GLY A 154 18.75 -12.88 9.55
N SER A 155 17.50 -12.41 9.61
CA SER A 155 16.77 -12.26 10.88
C SER A 155 16.03 -13.52 11.30
N SER A 156 15.60 -13.58 12.56
CA SER A 156 14.76 -14.66 13.09
C SER A 156 13.42 -14.82 12.34
N ALA A 157 12.99 -13.78 11.64
CA ALA A 157 11.75 -13.76 10.84
C ALA A 157 11.97 -14.06 9.35
N GLU A 158 13.20 -14.30 8.88
CA GLU A 158 13.50 -14.53 7.45
C GLU A 158 12.67 -15.66 6.82
N TRP A 159 12.27 -16.65 7.62
CA TRP A 159 11.42 -17.75 7.16
C TRP A 159 10.12 -17.28 6.51
N MET A 160 9.61 -16.08 6.87
CA MET A 160 8.43 -15.49 6.24
C MET A 160 8.65 -15.13 4.76
N ASN A 161 9.90 -14.99 4.32
CA ASN A 161 10.23 -14.64 2.94
C ASN A 161 9.99 -15.77 1.94
N SER A 162 9.99 -17.03 2.39
CA SER A 162 9.97 -18.22 1.54
C SER A 162 8.68 -19.05 1.62
N GLY A 163 7.87 -18.85 2.64
CA GLY A 163 6.61 -19.57 2.82
C GLY A 163 5.48 -19.11 1.90
N LYS A 164 4.40 -19.89 1.89
CA LYS A 164 3.11 -19.51 1.30
C LYS A 164 2.11 -19.36 2.43
N TYR A 165 1.55 -18.19 2.55
CA TYR A 165 0.66 -17.84 3.65
C TYR A 165 -0.67 -17.35 3.16
N VAL A 166 -1.73 -17.79 3.82
CA VAL A 166 -3.08 -17.30 3.62
C VAL A 166 -3.65 -16.83 4.94
N ALA A 167 -4.59 -15.91 4.88
CA ALA A 167 -5.24 -15.41 6.07
C ALA A 167 -6.76 -15.37 5.92
N ARG A 168 -7.42 -15.45 7.07
CA ARG A 168 -8.82 -15.07 7.25
C ARG A 168 -8.85 -13.64 7.79
N ARG A 169 -9.55 -12.76 7.06
CA ARG A 169 -9.83 -11.40 7.48
C ARG A 169 -11.20 -11.31 8.13
N ILE A 170 -11.29 -10.71 9.31
CA ILE A 170 -12.53 -10.49 10.04
C ILE A 170 -12.58 -9.03 10.47
N LEU A 171 -13.47 -8.25 9.87
CA LEU A 171 -13.70 -6.85 10.22
C LEU A 171 -14.95 -6.76 11.10
N ASP A 172 -14.80 -6.27 12.31
CA ASP A 172 -15.89 -5.90 13.22
C ASP A 172 -16.01 -4.37 13.27
N GLU A 173 -16.99 -3.84 12.55
CA GLU A 173 -17.21 -2.40 12.47
C GLU A 173 -17.70 -1.83 13.81
N ASN A 174 -18.48 -2.60 14.59
CA ASN A 174 -19.01 -2.14 15.87
C ASN A 174 -17.93 -2.05 16.92
N ALA A 175 -17.05 -3.05 16.98
CA ALA A 175 -15.89 -3.05 17.87
C ALA A 175 -14.74 -2.18 17.36
N LYS A 176 -14.82 -1.66 16.15
CA LYS A 176 -13.69 -1.01 15.45
C LYS A 176 -12.44 -1.87 15.50
N ALA A 177 -12.59 -3.13 15.15
CA ALA A 177 -11.53 -4.12 15.22
C ALA A 177 -11.36 -4.86 13.89
N LEU A 178 -10.13 -5.22 13.57
CA LEU A 178 -9.79 -6.06 12.43
C LEU A 178 -8.92 -7.21 12.92
N THR A 179 -9.37 -8.44 12.72
CA THR A 179 -8.61 -9.65 13.05
C THR A 179 -8.10 -10.32 11.79
N ILE A 180 -6.83 -10.70 11.80
CA ILE A 180 -6.16 -11.41 10.71
C ILE A 180 -5.56 -12.70 11.27
N ARG A 181 -6.10 -13.85 10.87
CA ARG A 181 -5.57 -15.17 11.21
C ARG A 181 -4.74 -15.70 10.07
N VAL A 182 -3.46 -15.94 10.28
CA VAL A 182 -2.51 -16.32 9.24
C VAL A 182 -2.12 -17.79 9.38
N TYR A 183 -2.16 -18.50 8.26
CA TYR A 183 -1.92 -19.93 8.17
C TYR A 183 -0.81 -20.21 7.15
N ASP A 184 0.03 -21.21 7.43
CA ASP A 184 1.07 -21.68 6.52
C ASP A 184 0.51 -22.79 5.63
N VAL A 185 0.36 -22.46 4.36
CA VAL A 185 -0.16 -23.39 3.32
C VAL A 185 0.94 -23.91 2.41
N SER A 186 2.20 -23.80 2.79
CA SER A 186 3.34 -24.21 1.95
C SER A 186 3.30 -25.68 1.56
N SER A 187 2.74 -26.54 2.42
CA SER A 187 2.57 -28.00 2.19
C SER A 187 1.19 -28.38 1.68
N VAL A 188 0.26 -27.43 1.56
CA VAL A 188 -1.10 -27.74 1.11
C VAL A 188 -1.12 -27.88 -0.41
N ALA A 189 -1.57 -29.03 -0.89
CA ALA A 189 -1.84 -29.21 -2.31
C ALA A 189 -3.07 -28.39 -2.73
N ILE A 190 -2.92 -27.58 -3.77
CA ILE A 190 -4.01 -26.77 -4.30
C ILE A 190 -4.34 -27.31 -5.70
N PRO A 191 -5.30 -28.23 -5.83
CA PRO A 191 -5.69 -28.76 -7.13
C PRO A 191 -6.37 -27.67 -7.97
N THR A 192 -6.01 -27.60 -9.23
CA THR A 192 -6.67 -26.68 -10.17
C THR A 192 -8.15 -27.01 -10.27
N GLY A 193 -9.02 -26.04 -9.98
CA GLY A 193 -10.48 -26.24 -10.03
C GLY A 193 -11.10 -26.87 -8.78
N ALA A 194 -10.32 -27.09 -7.71
CA ALA A 194 -10.85 -27.66 -6.48
C ALA A 194 -11.97 -26.79 -5.85
N ALA A 195 -12.99 -27.45 -5.33
CA ALA A 195 -14.01 -26.80 -4.51
C ALA A 195 -13.35 -26.18 -3.26
N GLY A 196 -13.85 -25.02 -2.84
CA GLY A 196 -13.34 -24.30 -1.67
C GLY A 196 -12.06 -23.48 -1.91
N VAL A 197 -11.51 -23.47 -3.12
CA VAL A 197 -10.41 -22.58 -3.50
C VAL A 197 -10.98 -21.27 -4.02
N THR A 198 -10.55 -20.17 -3.43
CA THR A 198 -10.88 -18.83 -3.91
C THR A 198 -9.81 -18.39 -4.92
N ARG A 199 -10.22 -18.11 -6.14
CA ARG A 199 -9.35 -17.56 -7.18
C ARG A 199 -9.41 -16.05 -7.15
N ILE A 200 -8.25 -15.42 -7.22
CA ILE A 200 -8.16 -13.99 -7.46
C ILE A 200 -8.26 -13.79 -8.97
N VAL A 201 -9.46 -13.54 -9.44
CA VAL A 201 -9.73 -13.26 -10.86
C VAL A 201 -10.31 -11.86 -10.91
N LYS A 202 -9.62 -10.95 -11.60
CA LYS A 202 -10.23 -9.66 -11.97
C LYS A 202 -11.43 -9.98 -12.87
N PRO A 203 -12.63 -9.45 -12.59
CA PRO A 203 -13.70 -9.45 -13.58
C PRO A 203 -13.18 -8.84 -14.88
N SER A 204 -13.51 -9.42 -16.02
CA SER A 204 -13.02 -8.97 -17.33
C SER A 204 -13.37 -7.52 -17.67
N ASP A 205 -14.43 -7.00 -17.05
CA ASP A 205 -14.94 -5.63 -17.16
C ASP A 205 -14.47 -4.69 -16.05
N ALA A 206 -13.69 -5.19 -15.07
CA ALA A 206 -13.18 -4.35 -14.01
C ALA A 206 -12.12 -3.39 -14.56
N PRO A 207 -12.21 -2.10 -14.26
CA PRO A 207 -11.17 -1.16 -14.64
C PRO A 207 -9.84 -1.51 -13.96
N PRO A 208 -8.69 -1.01 -14.47
CA PRO A 208 -7.40 -1.20 -13.83
C PRO A 208 -7.47 -0.80 -12.35
N GLN A 209 -6.91 -1.64 -11.49
CA GLN A 209 -6.92 -1.37 -10.07
C GLN A 209 -5.90 -0.28 -9.70
N PRO A 210 -6.11 0.46 -8.59
CA PRO A 210 -5.24 1.57 -8.21
C PRO A 210 -3.78 1.18 -7.93
N TRP A 211 -3.51 -0.08 -7.70
CA TRP A 211 -2.13 -0.60 -7.57
C TRP A 211 -1.45 -0.80 -8.93
N ASP A 212 -2.19 -0.71 -10.03
CA ASP A 212 -1.61 -0.64 -11.37
C ASP A 212 -1.10 0.81 -11.56
N ASN A 213 0.16 1.05 -11.28
CA ASN A 213 0.73 2.39 -11.34
C ASN A 213 0.64 2.95 -12.77
N ARG A 214 0.07 4.13 -12.90
CA ARG A 214 0.13 4.89 -14.15
C ARG A 214 1.57 5.34 -14.40
N MET A 215 2.05 5.12 -15.60
CA MET A 215 3.34 5.64 -16.04
C MET A 215 3.15 7.05 -16.62
N LYS A 216 4.15 7.91 -16.39
CA LYS A 216 4.22 9.19 -17.07
C LYS A 216 4.44 8.96 -18.57
N GLY A 217 3.66 9.64 -19.42
CA GLY A 217 3.90 9.65 -20.86
C GLY A 217 5.20 10.38 -21.21
N ALA A 218 5.83 10.01 -22.34
CA ALA A 218 7.10 10.63 -22.77
C ALA A 218 6.97 12.16 -22.96
N ASP A 219 5.85 12.61 -23.53
CA ASP A 219 5.58 14.02 -23.84
C ASP A 219 4.75 14.72 -22.75
N GLU A 220 4.47 14.05 -21.65
CA GLU A 220 3.65 14.60 -20.58
C GLU A 220 4.41 15.69 -19.83
N LYS A 221 3.91 16.91 -19.94
CA LYS A 221 4.47 18.09 -19.27
C LYS A 221 3.82 18.29 -17.91
N GLN A 222 4.56 18.87 -16.99
CA GLN A 222 4.03 19.39 -15.75
C GLN A 222 2.98 20.47 -16.07
N GLY A 223 1.76 20.27 -15.59
CA GLY A 223 0.63 21.16 -15.84
C GLY A 223 0.54 22.29 -14.81
N LYS A 224 -0.70 22.75 -14.55
CA LYS A 224 -0.97 23.77 -13.55
C LYS A 224 -0.90 23.19 -12.13
N GLU A 225 -0.43 24.00 -11.19
CA GLU A 225 -0.49 23.65 -9.77
C GLU A 225 -1.94 23.36 -9.38
N LEU A 226 -2.16 22.19 -8.83
CA LEU A 226 -3.45 21.71 -8.36
C LEU A 226 -3.55 21.89 -6.85
N ILE A 227 -2.57 21.39 -6.13
CA ILE A 227 -2.56 21.34 -4.69
C ILE A 227 -1.13 21.34 -4.16
N VAL A 228 -0.96 21.92 -2.99
CA VAL A 228 0.25 21.80 -2.19
C VAL A 228 -0.11 21.10 -0.89
N GLU A 229 0.58 20.00 -0.60
CA GLU A 229 0.45 19.30 0.67
C GLU A 229 1.71 19.45 1.52
N SER A 230 1.51 19.66 2.80
CA SER A 230 2.53 19.57 3.83
C SER A 230 2.29 18.28 4.60
N VAL A 231 3.22 17.32 4.52
CA VAL A 231 3.05 15.97 5.06
C VAL A 231 4.00 15.78 6.22
N GLY A 232 3.46 15.59 7.40
CA GLY A 232 4.21 15.22 8.60
C GLY A 232 4.64 13.76 8.55
N LEU A 233 5.86 13.47 8.98
CA LEU A 233 6.46 12.15 8.91
C LEU A 233 7.00 11.71 10.28
N SER A 234 6.86 10.42 10.58
CA SER A 234 7.52 9.76 11.71
C SER A 234 8.93 9.29 11.33
N PRO A 235 9.76 8.90 12.32
CA PRO A 235 11.01 8.20 12.06
C PRO A 235 10.79 6.96 11.18
N SER A 236 11.75 6.68 10.30
CA SER A 236 11.65 5.56 9.37
C SER A 236 11.72 4.20 10.07
N GLN A 237 10.93 3.27 9.58
CA GLN A 237 10.88 1.87 9.97
C GLN A 237 11.68 1.07 8.94
N ARG A 238 12.96 0.80 9.24
CA ARG A 238 13.85 0.13 8.31
C ARG A 238 13.69 -1.39 8.41
N VAL A 239 13.15 -1.99 7.36
CA VAL A 239 13.21 -3.44 7.17
C VAL A 239 14.63 -3.84 6.74
N GLY A 240 15.27 -3.02 5.90
CA GLY A 240 16.58 -3.32 5.34
C GLY A 240 16.49 -4.28 4.15
N ALA A 241 17.55 -5.06 3.94
CA ALA A 241 17.61 -6.05 2.87
C ALA A 241 16.59 -7.16 3.08
N SER A 242 15.71 -7.34 2.12
CA SER A 242 14.66 -8.36 2.10
C SER A 242 14.71 -9.18 0.80
N LYS A 243 13.77 -10.12 0.64
CA LYS A 243 13.64 -10.92 -0.60
C LYS A 243 13.42 -10.10 -1.87
N ARG A 244 12.99 -8.82 -1.77
CA ARG A 244 12.72 -7.95 -2.92
C ARG A 244 13.55 -6.68 -2.94
N GLY A 245 14.48 -6.54 -2.03
CA GLY A 245 15.36 -5.38 -1.98
C GLY A 245 15.44 -4.73 -0.62
N ASN A 246 15.98 -3.54 -0.59
CA ASN A 246 16.22 -2.78 0.64
C ASN A 246 14.98 -1.93 0.97
N ARG A 247 14.18 -2.36 1.93
CA ARG A 247 12.93 -1.72 2.32
C ARG A 247 13.12 -0.68 3.40
N ASN A 248 12.45 0.45 3.20
CA ASN A 248 12.30 1.51 4.19
C ASN A 248 10.86 2.03 4.18
N ILE A 249 10.27 2.21 5.32
CA ILE A 249 8.90 2.73 5.46
C ILE A 249 8.93 4.00 6.28
N ILE A 250 8.29 5.06 5.79
CA ILE A 250 8.22 6.34 6.49
C ILE A 250 6.75 6.66 6.78
N PRO A 251 6.27 6.42 8.01
CA PRO A 251 4.87 6.64 8.36
C PRO A 251 4.45 8.10 8.24
N ILE A 252 3.22 8.32 7.77
CA ILE A 252 2.59 9.64 7.64
C ILE A 252 1.80 9.92 8.91
N THR A 253 2.06 11.09 9.51
CA THR A 253 1.42 11.53 10.76
C THR A 253 0.28 12.51 10.54
N GLY A 254 0.04 12.92 9.30
CA GLY A 254 -0.97 13.90 8.93
C GLY A 254 -0.38 15.11 8.23
N GLY A 255 -1.17 16.17 8.06
CA GLY A 255 -0.70 17.39 7.43
C GLY A 255 -1.82 18.27 6.90
N ASP A 256 -1.46 19.22 6.07
CA ASP A 256 -2.36 20.21 5.52
C ASP A 256 -2.37 20.22 3.99
N LEU A 257 -3.53 20.54 3.42
CA LEU A 257 -3.75 20.72 2.00
C LEU A 257 -4.09 22.18 1.71
N SER A 258 -3.50 22.72 0.65
CA SER A 258 -3.81 24.06 0.14
C SER A 258 -3.83 24.06 -1.39
N GLY A 259 -4.57 24.98 -2.01
CA GLY A 259 -4.74 25.08 -3.45
C GLY A 259 -6.19 24.83 -3.87
N ARG A 260 -6.41 24.11 -4.96
CA ARG A 260 -7.76 23.80 -5.46
C ARG A 260 -8.57 22.94 -4.50
N ILE A 261 -7.91 22.13 -3.70
CA ILE A 261 -8.50 21.39 -2.60
C ILE A 261 -7.83 21.86 -1.31
N THR A 262 -8.63 22.27 -0.34
CA THR A 262 -8.19 22.59 1.01
C THR A 262 -8.65 21.51 1.96
N GLY A 263 -7.89 21.27 3.04
CA GLY A 263 -8.24 20.22 4.00
C GLY A 263 -7.02 19.66 4.72
N LYS A 264 -7.05 18.39 5.00
CA LYS A 264 -6.00 17.67 5.75
C LYS A 264 -5.48 16.45 5.01
N VAL A 265 -4.19 16.20 5.15
CA VAL A 265 -3.64 14.85 5.02
C VAL A 265 -3.97 14.12 6.31
N LEU A 266 -4.63 12.99 6.23
CA LEU A 266 -4.97 12.21 7.42
C LEU A 266 -3.76 11.41 7.90
N SER A 267 -3.65 11.21 9.22
CA SER A 267 -2.68 10.29 9.80
C SER A 267 -2.97 8.85 9.32
N GLY A 268 -1.93 8.08 9.12
CA GLY A 268 -2.02 6.70 8.62
C GLY A 268 -1.52 6.57 7.18
N GLY A 269 -1.14 5.35 6.85
CA GLY A 269 -0.36 5.10 5.64
C GLY A 269 1.10 5.51 5.80
N ALA A 270 1.84 5.41 4.74
CA ALA A 270 3.27 5.66 4.72
C ALA A 270 3.80 5.85 3.30
N ASP A 271 5.03 6.31 3.20
CA ASP A 271 5.86 6.14 2.03
C ASP A 271 6.61 4.80 2.13
N TYR A 272 6.20 3.84 1.31
CA TYR A 272 6.75 2.48 1.27
C TYR A 272 7.85 2.42 0.22
N GLN A 273 9.10 2.56 0.65
CA GLN A 273 10.25 2.70 -0.25
C GLN A 273 10.95 1.38 -0.53
N ASN A 274 11.54 1.27 -1.72
CA ASN A 274 12.61 0.33 -2.02
C ASN A 274 13.86 1.09 -2.45
N LEU A 275 14.93 0.88 -1.72
CA LEU A 275 16.19 1.59 -1.88
C LEU A 275 17.27 0.76 -2.61
N SER A 276 16.89 -0.34 -3.27
CA SER A 276 17.78 -1.17 -4.08
C SER A 276 17.94 -0.59 -5.49
N GLY A 277 18.71 0.45 -5.63
CA GLY A 277 18.89 1.19 -6.89
C GLY A 277 18.30 2.59 -6.79
N PRO A 278 17.84 3.20 -7.89
CA PRO A 278 17.08 4.44 -7.80
C PRO A 278 15.89 4.26 -6.85
N PRO A 279 15.70 5.14 -5.87
CA PRO A 279 14.64 4.98 -4.89
C PRO A 279 13.27 4.85 -5.56
N ALA A 280 12.58 3.77 -5.27
CA ALA A 280 11.19 3.61 -5.65
C ALA A 280 10.31 3.99 -4.45
N ILE A 281 9.43 4.94 -4.66
CA ILE A 281 8.48 5.49 -3.71
C ILE A 281 7.09 4.97 -4.04
N ASP A 282 6.34 4.57 -3.02
CA ASP A 282 4.92 4.23 -3.12
C ASP A 282 4.22 4.80 -1.87
N ALA A 283 3.93 6.08 -1.91
CA ALA A 283 3.22 6.73 -0.82
C ALA A 283 1.71 6.43 -0.95
N ARG A 284 1.09 6.00 0.15
CA ARG A 284 -0.34 5.68 0.22
C ARG A 284 -0.93 6.24 1.49
N TYR A 285 -1.93 7.07 1.34
CA TYR A 285 -2.56 7.79 2.44
C TYR A 285 -3.93 8.32 2.02
N LEU A 286 -4.57 9.05 2.91
CA LEU A 286 -5.88 9.63 2.69
C LEU A 286 -5.81 11.14 2.83
N TRP A 287 -6.55 11.84 2.00
CA TRP A 287 -6.94 13.22 2.21
C TRP A 287 -8.35 13.30 2.77
N GLN A 288 -8.60 14.31 3.58
CA GLN A 288 -9.94 14.78 3.89
C GLN A 288 -10.05 16.24 3.45
N ALA A 289 -10.88 16.49 2.47
CA ALA A 289 -11.18 17.84 2.04
C ALA A 289 -12.00 18.60 3.11
N SER A 290 -11.99 19.91 3.04
CA SER A 290 -12.67 20.77 4.03
C SER A 290 -14.19 20.59 4.09
N ASP A 291 -14.80 20.02 3.06
CA ASP A 291 -16.21 19.62 3.01
C ASP A 291 -16.48 18.22 3.59
N GLY A 292 -15.42 17.53 4.05
CA GLY A 292 -15.50 16.20 4.67
C GLY A 292 -15.31 15.03 3.71
N GLU A 293 -15.24 15.26 2.40
CA GLU A 293 -14.97 14.18 1.43
C GLU A 293 -13.60 13.55 1.63
N ILE A 294 -13.56 12.23 1.54
CA ILE A 294 -12.32 11.45 1.66
C ILE A 294 -11.83 11.04 0.28
N ILE A 295 -10.53 11.23 0.07
CA ILE A 295 -9.85 10.92 -1.20
C ILE A 295 -8.67 10.00 -0.89
N ILE A 296 -8.57 8.88 -1.59
CA ILE A 296 -7.39 8.00 -1.52
C ILE A 296 -6.32 8.57 -2.43
N VAL A 297 -5.10 8.64 -1.91
CA VAL A 297 -3.92 9.11 -2.64
C VAL A 297 -2.89 7.99 -2.72
N ARG A 298 -2.38 7.78 -3.93
CA ARG A 298 -1.23 6.93 -4.21
C ARG A 298 -0.25 7.75 -5.05
N ASN A 299 0.90 8.08 -4.47
CA ASN A 299 1.93 8.84 -5.17
C ASN A 299 3.16 7.95 -5.37
N THR A 300 3.42 7.56 -6.60
CA THR A 300 4.39 6.51 -6.89
C THR A 300 5.46 6.97 -7.88
N THR A 301 6.66 6.41 -7.72
CA THR A 301 7.76 6.63 -8.67
C THR A 301 7.42 6.03 -10.03
N SER A 302 7.58 6.83 -11.06
CA SER A 302 7.46 6.47 -12.46
C SER A 302 8.73 6.91 -13.22
N THR A 303 8.86 6.53 -14.47
CA THR A 303 9.89 7.07 -15.35
C THR A 303 9.71 8.58 -15.48
N GLY A 304 10.69 9.34 -15.03
CA GLY A 304 10.70 10.81 -15.13
C GLY A 304 9.95 11.57 -14.04
N GLY A 305 9.58 10.93 -12.92
CA GLY A 305 9.00 11.64 -11.77
C GLY A 305 8.05 10.82 -10.92
N LEU A 306 7.30 11.51 -10.07
CA LEU A 306 6.25 10.93 -9.25
C LEU A 306 4.89 11.15 -9.92
N VAL A 307 4.07 10.10 -9.96
CA VAL A 307 2.76 10.10 -10.59
C VAL A 307 1.70 9.77 -9.54
N PRO A 308 0.93 10.75 -9.09
CA PRO A 308 -0.17 10.51 -8.18
C PRO A 308 -1.38 9.93 -8.93
N ILE A 309 -2.06 9.02 -8.25
CA ILE A 309 -3.34 8.44 -8.64
C ILE A 309 -4.30 8.66 -7.49
N PHE A 310 -5.53 9.01 -7.81
CA PHE A 310 -6.56 9.31 -6.83
C PHE A 310 -7.77 8.40 -6.98
N GLU A 311 -8.45 8.15 -5.85
CA GLU A 311 -9.81 7.64 -5.85
C GLU A 311 -10.68 8.59 -5.02
N ALA A 312 -11.66 9.18 -5.67
CA ALA A 312 -12.68 10.03 -5.08
C ALA A 312 -14.07 9.52 -5.43
N ARG A 313 -15.08 9.95 -4.73
CA ARG A 313 -16.47 9.61 -5.01
C ARG A 313 -16.89 10.12 -6.39
N VAL A 314 -17.46 9.25 -7.24
CA VAL A 314 -17.74 9.58 -8.65
C VAL A 314 -18.86 10.62 -8.86
N ASP A 315 -19.72 10.79 -7.87
CA ASP A 315 -20.79 11.79 -7.84
C ASP A 315 -20.48 12.96 -6.89
N GLY A 316 -19.20 13.04 -6.43
CA GLY A 316 -18.72 14.11 -5.55
C GLY A 316 -18.00 15.23 -6.28
N PRO A 317 -17.66 16.30 -5.57
CA PRO A 317 -17.02 17.49 -6.15
C PRO A 317 -15.60 17.22 -6.67
N TYR A 318 -14.97 16.13 -6.24
CA TYR A 318 -13.61 15.75 -6.62
C TYR A 318 -13.56 14.60 -7.64
N ALA A 319 -14.67 14.27 -8.28
CA ALA A 319 -14.75 13.17 -9.27
C ALA A 319 -13.75 13.34 -10.43
N TYR A 320 -13.36 14.57 -10.77
CA TYR A 320 -12.37 14.86 -11.81
C TYR A 320 -10.99 14.26 -11.51
N LEU A 321 -10.68 14.00 -10.23
CA LEU A 321 -9.44 13.33 -9.83
C LEU A 321 -9.35 11.88 -10.32
N ASN A 322 -10.48 11.24 -10.57
CA ASN A 322 -10.54 9.84 -10.99
C ASN A 322 -10.08 9.63 -12.45
N THR A 323 -10.13 10.66 -13.28
CA THR A 323 -9.89 10.57 -14.72
C THR A 323 -8.78 11.50 -15.22
N GLY A 324 -8.33 12.44 -14.39
CA GLY A 324 -7.27 13.37 -14.72
C GLY A 324 -5.91 12.71 -14.83
N LYS A 325 -4.97 13.40 -15.47
CA LYS A 325 -3.56 13.08 -15.49
C LYS A 325 -2.84 14.02 -14.54
N PHE A 326 -2.10 13.48 -13.60
CA PHE A 326 -1.44 14.26 -12.57
C PHE A 326 0.03 13.91 -12.48
N LEU A 327 0.85 14.90 -12.16
CA LEU A 327 2.26 14.75 -11.82
C LEU A 327 2.53 15.35 -10.46
N SER A 328 3.55 14.90 -9.79
CA SER A 328 3.95 15.38 -8.47
C SER A 328 5.38 15.91 -8.51
N SER A 329 5.64 16.97 -7.74
CA SER A 329 7.02 17.36 -7.46
C SER A 329 7.74 16.28 -6.65
N ASN A 330 9.07 16.32 -6.67
CA ASN A 330 9.83 15.63 -5.65
C ASN A 330 9.52 16.21 -4.26
N PRO A 331 9.56 15.39 -3.20
CA PRO A 331 9.36 15.88 -1.84
C PRO A 331 10.42 16.93 -1.47
N GLY A 332 9.99 18.12 -1.11
CA GLY A 332 10.84 19.15 -0.52
C GLY A 332 10.76 19.09 1.01
N PHE A 333 11.90 19.22 1.70
CA PHE A 333 11.90 19.18 3.16
C PHE A 333 11.29 20.45 3.77
N ALA A 334 10.45 20.26 4.76
CA ALA A 334 9.85 21.32 5.56
C ALA A 334 9.64 20.82 7.00
N ASN A 335 9.89 21.66 7.98
CA ASN A 335 9.60 21.54 9.43
C ASN A 335 9.05 20.19 9.94
N GLY A 336 9.89 19.13 9.92
CA GLY A 336 9.50 17.81 10.44
C GLY A 336 8.78 16.89 9.46
N GLY A 337 8.66 17.28 8.20
CA GLY A 337 8.02 16.52 7.15
C GLY A 337 8.50 16.91 5.75
N VAL A 338 7.62 16.80 4.79
CA VAL A 338 7.86 17.15 3.39
C VAL A 338 6.74 18.04 2.86
N LYS A 339 7.10 18.87 1.89
CA LYS A 339 6.16 19.62 1.08
C LYS A 339 6.15 19.05 -0.34
N ILE A 340 4.98 18.78 -0.87
CA ILE A 340 4.78 18.19 -2.19
C ILE A 340 3.77 19.05 -2.94
N THR A 341 4.10 19.40 -4.19
CA THR A 341 3.17 20.07 -5.09
C THR A 341 2.68 19.07 -6.13
N MET A 342 1.38 18.96 -6.29
CA MET A 342 0.76 18.16 -7.33
C MET A 342 0.21 19.07 -8.44
N TYR A 343 0.31 18.60 -9.67
CA TYR A 343 0.00 19.36 -10.87
C TYR A 343 -1.04 18.62 -11.70
N ASP A 344 -2.00 19.36 -12.22
CA ASP A 344 -2.95 18.86 -13.22
C ASP A 344 -2.30 18.95 -14.60
N SER A 345 -1.98 17.80 -15.16
CA SER A 345 -1.34 17.63 -16.47
C SER A 345 -2.34 17.09 -17.52
N THR A 346 -3.64 17.25 -17.25
CA THR A 346 -4.70 16.67 -18.11
C THR A 346 -4.74 17.29 -19.49
N ASN A 347 -4.29 18.57 -19.64
CA ASN A 347 -4.29 19.34 -20.90
C ASN A 347 -2.90 19.78 -21.31
#